data_4acd8bf8c5f34523b6355c552865777c
#
_entry.id   4acd8bf8c5f34523b6355c552865777c
#
_cell.length_a   1.000
_cell.length_b   1.000
_cell.length_c   1.000
_cell.angle_alpha   90.00
_cell.angle_beta   90.00
_cell.angle_gamma   90.00
#
_symmetry.space_group_name_H-M   'P 1'
#
loop_
_entity.id
_entity.type
_entity.pdbx_description
1 polymer ?
#
loop_
_entity_poly.entity_id
_entity_poly.type
_entity_poly.pdbx_seq_one_letter_code
_entity_poly.pdbx_strand_id
1 'polypeptide(L)'
;MDFSHSDKVRALQEQVTAFMDAHVYPAEARFDEEMEKYRRGGNPWQPTVIMEDLKRKAKALNLWNLFLPESEHGAGLTNLEYAPLCEIMGRSHIAPEAFNCSAPDTGNMEVLARYGTPQQQQRWLVPLLDGKIRSAFAMTEPDVA
;
A
#
# COMPACT_ATOMS: atom_id res chain seq x y z
N MET A 1 -0.89 -29.90 11.59
CA MET A 1 -1.19 -28.54 11.11
C MET A 1 -0.08 -28.21 10.11
N ASP A 2 -0.43 -27.88 8.88
CA ASP A 2 0.57 -27.55 7.83
C ASP A 2 0.69 -26.02 7.77
N PHE A 3 1.91 -25.52 7.95
CA PHE A 3 2.26 -24.09 7.87
C PHE A 3 2.98 -23.73 6.57
N SER A 4 3.05 -24.65 5.62
CA SER A 4 3.70 -24.38 4.33
C SER A 4 2.87 -23.40 3.50
N HIS A 5 3.55 -22.48 2.85
CA HIS A 5 2.90 -21.57 1.90
C HIS A 5 2.58 -22.28 0.58
N SER A 6 1.48 -21.89 -0.05
CA SER A 6 1.14 -22.35 -1.39
C SER A 6 2.17 -21.86 -2.43
N ASP A 7 2.23 -22.53 -3.59
CA ASP A 7 3.11 -22.12 -4.70
C ASP A 7 2.85 -20.67 -5.13
N LYS A 8 1.56 -20.24 -5.13
CA LYS A 8 1.16 -18.87 -5.42
C LYS A 8 1.81 -17.88 -4.43
N VAL A 9 1.74 -18.18 -3.13
CA VAL A 9 2.31 -17.32 -2.09
C VAL A 9 3.82 -17.28 -2.18
N ARG A 10 4.48 -18.42 -2.39
CA ARG A 10 5.94 -18.46 -2.58
C ARG A 10 6.39 -17.62 -3.77
N ALA A 11 5.71 -17.73 -4.90
CA ALA A 11 6.01 -16.91 -6.08
C ALA A 11 5.83 -15.40 -5.80
N LEU A 12 4.78 -15.02 -5.07
CA LEU A 12 4.59 -13.61 -4.66
C LEU A 12 5.65 -13.13 -3.67
N GLN A 13 6.05 -13.98 -2.71
CA GLN A 13 7.16 -13.64 -1.80
C GLN A 13 8.46 -13.37 -2.55
N GLU A 14 8.79 -14.20 -3.54
CA GLU A 14 9.96 -14.01 -4.39
C GLU A 14 9.89 -12.70 -5.17
N GLN A 15 8.73 -12.39 -5.77
CA GLN A 15 8.52 -11.14 -6.52
C GLN A 15 8.60 -9.89 -5.62
N VAL A 16 7.95 -9.93 -4.47
CA VAL A 16 7.97 -8.82 -3.51
C VAL A 16 9.40 -8.63 -2.97
N THR A 17 10.10 -9.72 -2.62
CA THR A 17 11.49 -9.64 -2.16
C THR A 17 12.41 -9.06 -3.23
N ALA A 18 12.30 -9.52 -4.46
CA ALA A 18 13.09 -8.98 -5.57
C ALA A 18 12.80 -7.49 -5.82
N PHE A 19 11.53 -7.06 -5.68
CA PHE A 19 11.17 -5.67 -5.78
C PHE A 19 11.75 -4.82 -4.64
N MET A 20 11.71 -5.35 -3.41
CA MET A 20 12.30 -4.69 -2.23
C MET A 20 13.79 -4.46 -2.44
N ASP A 21 14.52 -5.50 -2.84
CA ASP A 21 15.97 -5.44 -3.05
C ASP A 21 16.36 -4.51 -4.20
N ALA A 22 15.65 -4.59 -5.31
CA ALA A 22 16.00 -3.84 -6.52
C ALA A 22 15.55 -2.36 -6.47
N HIS A 23 14.48 -2.05 -5.77
CA HIS A 23 13.82 -0.74 -5.89
C HIS A 23 13.56 -0.04 -4.56
N VAL A 24 13.09 -0.75 -3.52
CA VAL A 24 12.66 -0.11 -2.28
C VAL A 24 13.85 0.28 -1.41
N TYR A 25 14.69 -0.69 -1.04
CA TYR A 25 15.85 -0.41 -0.17
C TYR A 25 16.80 0.63 -0.74
N PRO A 26 17.15 0.62 -2.05
CA PRO A 26 17.96 1.67 -2.63
C PRO A 26 17.32 3.06 -2.66
N ALA A 27 15.98 3.11 -2.52
CA ALA A 27 15.22 4.36 -2.60
C ALA A 27 15.06 5.06 -1.24
N GLU A 28 15.24 4.37 -0.11
CA GLU A 28 14.93 4.91 1.22
C GLU A 28 15.66 6.22 1.53
N ALA A 29 16.96 6.26 1.35
CA ALA A 29 17.75 7.47 1.61
C ALA A 29 17.28 8.66 0.76
N ARG A 30 17.00 8.41 -0.52
CA ARG A 30 16.49 9.45 -1.43
C ARG A 30 15.09 9.92 -1.07
N PHE A 31 14.25 9.00 -0.61
CA PHE A 31 12.91 9.35 -0.10
C PHE A 31 13.02 10.31 1.09
N ASP A 32 13.88 9.98 2.06
CA ASP A 32 14.08 10.81 3.24
C ASP A 32 14.65 12.20 2.90
N GLU A 33 15.58 12.27 1.95
CA GLU A 33 16.12 13.54 1.43
C GLU A 33 15.03 14.40 0.76
N GLU A 34 14.19 13.81 -0.10
CA GLU A 34 13.07 14.52 -0.75
C GLU A 34 12.05 15.00 0.28
N MET A 35 11.69 14.18 1.27
CA MET A 35 10.77 14.54 2.35
C MET A 35 11.32 15.71 3.19
N GLU A 36 12.59 15.65 3.56
CA GLU A 36 13.21 16.74 4.32
C GLU A 36 13.27 18.05 3.52
N LYS A 37 13.55 17.97 2.22
CA LYS A 37 13.49 19.12 1.31
C LYS A 37 12.10 19.74 1.28
N TYR A 38 11.04 18.92 1.17
CA TYR A 38 9.67 19.43 1.14
C TYR A 38 9.25 20.02 2.48
N ARG A 39 9.66 19.41 3.60
CA ARG A 39 9.42 19.95 4.95
C ARG A 39 10.07 21.33 5.12
N ARG A 40 11.32 21.50 4.72
CA ARG A 40 12.01 22.79 4.75
C ARG A 40 11.38 23.80 3.80
N GLY A 41 10.86 23.35 2.67
CA GLY A 41 10.14 24.19 1.68
C GLY A 41 8.73 24.59 2.11
N GLY A 42 8.26 24.17 3.29
CA GLY A 42 6.93 24.53 3.82
C GLY A 42 5.77 23.69 3.25
N ASN A 43 6.04 22.65 2.46
CA ASN A 43 5.01 21.75 1.94
C ASN A 43 5.35 20.27 2.24
N PRO A 44 5.25 19.83 3.50
CA PRO A 44 5.60 18.46 3.91
C PRO A 44 4.67 17.38 3.35
N TRP A 45 3.53 17.77 2.79
CA TRP A 45 2.50 16.85 2.29
C TRP A 45 2.60 16.57 0.79
N GLN A 46 3.60 17.14 0.14
CA GLN A 46 3.83 16.90 -1.28
C GLN A 46 4.33 15.46 -1.49
N PRO A 47 3.71 14.68 -2.41
CA PRO A 47 4.23 13.37 -2.79
C PRO A 47 5.66 13.46 -3.30
N THR A 48 6.52 12.54 -2.88
CA THR A 48 7.90 12.49 -3.37
C THR A 48 7.97 11.88 -4.76
N VAL A 49 8.90 12.37 -5.57
CA VAL A 49 9.12 11.85 -6.94
C VAL A 49 9.52 10.38 -6.89
N ILE A 50 10.35 10.01 -5.92
CA ILE A 50 10.81 8.62 -5.77
C ILE A 50 9.65 7.68 -5.38
N MET A 51 8.72 8.11 -4.53
CA MET A 51 7.55 7.30 -4.17
C MET A 51 6.63 7.06 -5.37
N GLU A 52 6.37 8.09 -6.16
CA GLU A 52 5.54 7.95 -7.36
C GLU A 52 6.20 7.04 -8.42
N ASP A 53 7.53 7.01 -8.48
CA ASP A 53 8.27 6.05 -9.32
C ASP A 53 8.13 4.62 -8.83
N LEU A 54 8.25 4.38 -7.51
CA LEU A 54 8.04 3.07 -6.90
C LEU A 54 6.63 2.55 -7.14
N LYS A 55 5.60 3.38 -6.92
CA LYS A 55 4.19 3.03 -7.19
C LYS A 55 3.98 2.61 -8.65
N ARG A 56 4.54 3.36 -9.59
CA ARG A 56 4.45 3.01 -11.01
C ARG A 56 5.09 1.66 -11.33
N LYS A 57 6.26 1.39 -10.75
CA LYS A 57 6.95 0.11 -10.91
C LYS A 57 6.19 -1.05 -10.29
N ALA A 58 5.64 -0.87 -9.08
CA ALA A 58 4.84 -1.90 -8.42
C ALA A 58 3.59 -2.24 -9.24
N LYS A 59 2.89 -1.23 -9.78
CA LYS A 59 1.76 -1.44 -10.70
C LYS A 59 2.15 -2.23 -11.94
N ALA A 60 3.27 -1.89 -12.57
CA ALA A 60 3.76 -2.57 -13.78
C ALA A 60 4.09 -4.05 -13.57
N LEU A 61 4.39 -4.45 -12.34
CA LEU A 61 4.68 -5.82 -11.93
C LEU A 61 3.49 -6.54 -11.29
N ASN A 62 2.30 -5.93 -11.29
CA ASN A 62 1.09 -6.44 -10.63
C ASN A 62 1.27 -6.67 -9.11
N LEU A 63 2.12 -5.89 -8.47
CA LEU A 63 2.36 -5.89 -7.02
C LEU A 63 1.59 -4.75 -6.33
N TRP A 64 0.40 -4.44 -6.79
CA TRP A 64 -0.42 -3.32 -6.34
C TRP A 64 -1.72 -3.80 -5.70
N ASN A 65 -2.14 -3.19 -4.59
CA ASN A 65 -3.35 -3.53 -3.86
C ASN A 65 -3.40 -4.99 -3.37
N LEU A 66 -2.27 -5.58 -3.01
CA LEU A 66 -2.17 -7.00 -2.62
C LEU A 66 -3.01 -7.34 -1.38
N PHE A 67 -3.33 -6.35 -0.55
CA PHE A 67 -4.08 -6.53 0.71
C PHE A 67 -5.56 -6.83 0.49
N LEU A 68 -6.16 -6.40 -0.62
CA LEU A 68 -7.60 -6.44 -0.80
C LEU A 68 -8.03 -7.85 -1.26
N PRO A 69 -8.90 -8.54 -0.46
CA PRO A 69 -9.29 -9.91 -0.76
C PRO A 69 -10.31 -10.02 -1.90
N GLU A 70 -11.03 -8.93 -2.21
CA GLU A 70 -11.96 -8.86 -3.31
C GLU A 70 -11.19 -8.85 -4.64
N SER A 71 -11.33 -9.94 -5.44
CA SER A 71 -10.57 -10.13 -6.68
C SER A 71 -10.86 -9.10 -7.78
N GLU A 72 -12.00 -8.39 -7.68
CA GLU A 72 -12.34 -7.29 -8.59
C GLU A 72 -11.44 -6.07 -8.43
N HIS A 73 -10.83 -5.91 -7.25
CA HIS A 73 -10.09 -4.71 -6.87
C HIS A 73 -8.66 -4.99 -6.42
N GLY A 74 -8.37 -6.23 -6.02
CA GLY A 74 -7.08 -6.64 -5.44
C GLY A 74 -6.59 -7.97 -5.99
N ALA A 75 -5.61 -8.57 -5.30
CA ALA A 75 -4.98 -9.82 -5.71
C ALA A 75 -5.81 -11.08 -5.36
N GLY A 76 -6.95 -10.92 -4.68
CA GLY A 76 -7.80 -12.04 -4.24
C GLY A 76 -7.07 -12.97 -3.27
N LEU A 77 -6.21 -12.43 -2.41
CA LEU A 77 -5.50 -13.18 -1.38
C LEU A 77 -6.34 -13.25 -0.11
N THR A 78 -6.35 -14.42 0.51
CA THR A 78 -6.82 -14.53 1.89
C THR A 78 -5.84 -13.82 2.84
N ASN A 79 -6.28 -13.50 4.06
CA ASN A 79 -5.38 -12.92 5.07
C ASN A 79 -4.17 -13.82 5.38
N LEU A 80 -4.36 -15.15 5.34
CA LEU A 80 -3.29 -16.12 5.53
C LEU A 80 -2.25 -16.05 4.38
N GLU A 81 -2.70 -15.83 3.17
CA GLU A 81 -1.82 -15.70 1.99
C GLU A 81 -1.13 -14.33 1.93
N TYR A 82 -1.78 -13.28 2.43
CA TYR A 82 -1.23 -11.92 2.45
C TYR A 82 -0.24 -11.69 3.60
N ALA A 83 -0.43 -12.31 4.76
CA ALA A 83 0.40 -12.10 5.95
C ALA A 83 1.91 -12.23 5.70
N PRO A 84 2.43 -13.26 4.99
CA PRO A 84 3.86 -13.35 4.71
C PRO A 84 4.40 -12.24 3.80
N LEU A 85 3.54 -11.62 2.99
CA LEU A 85 3.93 -10.45 2.18
C LEU A 85 4.04 -9.20 3.03
N CYS A 86 3.17 -9.04 4.05
CA CYS A 86 3.28 -7.96 5.04
C CYS A 86 4.60 -8.03 5.79
N GLU A 87 5.08 -9.23 6.14
CA GLU A 87 6.37 -9.41 6.82
C GLU A 87 7.53 -8.88 5.97
N ILE A 88 7.50 -9.13 4.66
CA ILE A 88 8.53 -8.65 3.74
C ILE A 88 8.45 -7.12 3.59
N MET A 89 7.25 -6.59 3.30
CA MET A 89 7.03 -5.15 3.13
C MET A 89 7.32 -4.36 4.40
N GLY A 90 7.00 -4.93 5.57
CA GLY A 90 7.23 -4.29 6.88
C GLY A 90 8.69 -4.09 7.27
N ARG A 91 9.65 -4.60 6.49
CA ARG A 91 11.08 -4.35 6.68
C ARG A 91 11.53 -2.95 6.22
N SER A 92 10.65 -2.24 5.52
CA SER A 92 10.90 -0.88 5.03
C SER A 92 9.75 0.05 5.39
N HIS A 93 10.06 1.25 5.87
CA HIS A 93 9.05 2.24 6.25
C HIS A 93 8.30 2.83 5.04
N ILE A 94 8.86 2.74 3.84
CA ILE A 94 8.24 3.25 2.61
C ILE A 94 7.53 2.17 1.77
N ALA A 95 7.85 0.90 1.99
CA ALA A 95 7.32 -0.19 1.17
C ALA A 95 5.79 -0.30 1.19
N PRO A 96 5.09 -0.22 2.35
CA PRO A 96 3.63 -0.32 2.35
C PRO A 96 2.96 0.69 1.43
N GLU A 97 3.47 1.92 1.36
CA GLU A 97 2.95 2.93 0.43
C GLU A 97 3.29 2.62 -1.03
N ALA A 98 4.49 2.12 -1.30
CA ALA A 98 4.91 1.76 -2.66
C ALA A 98 4.01 0.69 -3.30
N PHE A 99 3.42 -0.20 -2.50
CA PHE A 99 2.48 -1.24 -2.93
C PHE A 99 0.99 -0.88 -2.75
N ASN A 100 0.67 0.35 -2.31
CA ASN A 100 -0.67 0.79 -1.90
C ASN A 100 -1.28 -0.09 -0.79
N CYS A 101 -0.45 -0.55 0.11
CA CYS A 101 -0.81 -1.42 1.23
C CYS A 101 -0.65 -0.70 2.59
N SER A 102 -0.65 0.63 2.60
CA SER A 102 -0.44 1.45 3.78
C SER A 102 -1.75 1.76 4.51
N ALA A 103 -1.72 1.68 5.83
CA ALA A 103 -2.81 2.22 6.66
C ALA A 103 -2.78 3.78 6.64
N PRO A 104 -3.92 4.46 6.76
CA PRO A 104 -5.29 3.96 6.93
C PRO A 104 -6.00 3.60 5.62
N ASP A 105 -5.36 3.81 4.46
CA ASP A 105 -5.98 3.64 3.15
C ASP A 105 -6.53 2.22 2.94
N THR A 106 -5.80 1.19 3.38
CA THR A 106 -6.23 -0.20 3.27
C THR A 106 -7.58 -0.45 3.94
N GLY A 107 -7.74 -0.07 5.20
CA GLY A 107 -8.99 -0.24 5.93
C GLY A 107 -10.13 0.58 5.32
N ASN A 108 -9.87 1.79 4.88
CA ASN A 108 -10.87 2.65 4.24
C ASN A 108 -11.30 2.10 2.87
N MET A 109 -10.36 1.53 2.10
CA MET A 109 -10.69 0.85 0.84
C MET A 109 -11.54 -0.40 1.06
N GLU A 110 -11.24 -1.21 2.08
CA GLU A 110 -12.06 -2.38 2.43
C GLU A 110 -13.48 -1.98 2.82
N VAL A 111 -13.64 -0.95 3.64
CA VAL A 111 -14.96 -0.42 4.03
C VAL A 111 -15.74 0.03 2.81
N LEU A 112 -15.10 0.80 1.93
CA LEU A 112 -15.75 1.29 0.70
C LEU A 112 -16.10 0.16 -0.27
N ALA A 113 -15.24 -0.85 -0.41
CA ALA A 113 -15.48 -1.99 -1.26
C ALA A 113 -16.69 -2.82 -0.80
N ARG A 114 -16.81 -3.04 0.52
CA ARG A 114 -17.86 -3.90 1.10
C ARG A 114 -19.19 -3.19 1.33
N TYR A 115 -19.15 -1.93 1.71
CA TYR A 115 -20.32 -1.20 2.22
C TYR A 115 -20.62 0.07 1.47
N GLY A 116 -19.74 0.54 0.59
CA GLY A 116 -19.94 1.74 -0.19
C GLY A 116 -21.02 1.57 -1.25
N THR A 117 -21.86 2.58 -1.43
CA THR A 117 -22.75 2.66 -2.60
C THR A 117 -21.94 2.78 -3.89
N PRO A 118 -22.50 2.44 -5.07
CA PRO A 118 -21.80 2.61 -6.35
C PRO A 118 -21.24 4.04 -6.55
N GLN A 119 -21.96 5.07 -6.10
CA GLN A 119 -21.52 6.46 -6.19
C GLN A 119 -20.32 6.74 -5.25
N GLN A 120 -20.34 6.18 -4.03
CA GLN A 120 -19.22 6.30 -3.09
C GLN A 120 -17.99 5.54 -3.58
N GLN A 121 -18.18 4.36 -4.12
CA GLN A 121 -17.08 3.58 -4.71
C GLN A 121 -16.46 4.32 -5.89
N GLN A 122 -17.26 4.82 -6.81
CA GLN A 122 -16.76 5.59 -7.96
C GLN A 122 -16.03 6.86 -7.52
N ARG A 123 -16.54 7.55 -6.49
CA ARG A 123 -15.99 8.83 -6.02
C ARG A 123 -14.74 8.67 -5.18
N TRP A 124 -14.67 7.62 -4.36
CA TRP A 124 -13.64 7.48 -3.33
C TRP A 124 -12.78 6.22 -3.50
N LEU A 125 -13.41 5.04 -3.71
CA LEU A 125 -12.67 3.78 -3.80
C LEU A 125 -11.79 3.74 -5.04
N VAL A 126 -12.34 4.05 -6.21
CA VAL A 126 -11.58 3.99 -7.48
C VAL A 126 -10.32 4.86 -7.43
N PRO A 127 -10.36 6.15 -7.03
CA PRO A 127 -9.14 6.94 -6.94
C PRO A 127 -8.21 6.52 -5.80
N LEU A 128 -8.69 5.90 -4.71
CA LEU A 128 -7.84 5.30 -3.68
C LEU A 128 -7.11 4.05 -4.22
N LEU A 129 -7.83 3.16 -4.89
CA LEU A 129 -7.25 1.98 -5.55
C LEU A 129 -6.20 2.37 -6.60
N ASP A 130 -6.42 3.49 -7.29
CA ASP A 130 -5.46 4.05 -8.22
C ASP A 130 -4.27 4.76 -7.53
N GLY A 131 -4.32 4.96 -6.23
CA GLY A 131 -3.31 5.73 -5.49
C GLY A 131 -3.27 7.22 -5.88
N LYS A 132 -4.37 7.75 -6.42
CA LYS A 132 -4.49 9.17 -6.82
C LYS A 132 -4.84 10.08 -5.67
N ILE A 133 -5.48 9.55 -4.65
CA ILE A 133 -5.83 10.24 -3.40
C ILE A 133 -5.38 9.38 -2.22
N ARG A 134 -5.28 10.03 -1.07
CA ARG A 134 -5.04 9.38 0.23
C ARG A 134 -6.25 9.61 1.11
N SER A 135 -6.37 8.81 2.14
CA SER A 135 -7.42 8.92 3.14
C SER A 135 -6.87 9.14 4.53
N ALA A 136 -7.74 9.51 5.45
CA ALA A 136 -7.42 9.64 6.86
C ALA A 136 -8.50 8.97 7.70
N PHE A 137 -8.13 8.57 8.90
CA PHE A 137 -9.04 8.01 9.88
C PHE A 137 -9.10 8.93 11.10
N ALA A 138 -10.20 9.66 11.24
CA ALA A 138 -10.44 10.56 12.38
C ALA A 138 -11.04 9.77 13.54
N MET A 139 -10.19 9.04 14.30
CA MET A 139 -10.62 8.07 15.28
C MET A 139 -10.94 8.68 16.65
N THR A 140 -10.15 9.64 17.11
CA THR A 140 -10.29 10.20 18.45
C THR A 140 -11.13 11.48 18.41
N GLU A 141 -12.24 11.48 19.14
CA GLU A 141 -13.08 12.65 19.36
C GLU A 141 -12.62 13.42 20.61
N PRO A 142 -12.91 14.76 20.72
CA PRO A 142 -12.45 15.56 21.85
C PRO A 142 -12.89 15.04 23.23
N ASP A 143 -14.08 14.47 23.33
CA ASP A 143 -14.70 14.04 24.57
C ASP A 143 -14.66 12.53 24.80
N VAL A 144 -14.01 11.77 23.92
CA VAL A 144 -13.91 10.32 23.97
C VAL A 144 -12.45 9.90 23.85
N ALA A 145 -11.96 9.24 24.87
CA ALA A 145 -10.61 8.69 24.90
C ALA A 145 -10.59 7.26 24.37
#